data_666537e0bc522c2a58c80d9b6bdd75a9
#
_entry.id   666537e0bc522c2a58c80d9b6bdd75a9
#
_cell.length_a   1.000
_cell.length_b   1.000
_cell.length_c   1.000
_cell.angle_alpha   90.00
_cell.angle_beta   90.00
_cell.angle_gamma   90.00
#
_symmetry.space_group_name_H-M   'P 1'
#
loop_
_entity.id
_entity.type
_entity.pdbx_description
1 polymer ?
#
loop_
_entity_poly.entity_id
_entity_poly.type
_entity_poly.pdbx_seq_one_letter_code
_entity_poly.pdbx_strand_id
1 'polypeptide(L)'
;MGIFSRFFGKKSESKQIGNSIIANPDIDSPVGLTIVFKGALDINNDKLLTQLKSIDPTIKDIRYEMPFGQLEEGICLLVSWGKHVIRIYGLNAPYPKDVLELCVTPANYGQEIKQQIYESDSHLLLYYVGYEQDVLEQYLALTHLAACFEQFNALAVINEDAHTSLPVNFINALASENDGLTTLVACLPLLFCGFVKYEIENIKGIWMRTYGANKFGLPNFAALANSYEESEYYFDIFSNILNYLRQSQAIMNPGDTMEMGDNRMMSLRAPQDDEYFLKDQGDLLIIEINN
;
A
#
# COMPACT_ATOMS: atom_id res chain seq x y z
N MET A 1 12.89 -1.13 21.06
CA MET A 1 13.24 0.24 21.50
C MET A 1 14.08 0.85 20.40
N GLY A 2 13.44 1.68 19.60
CA GLY A 2 13.81 1.99 18.23
C GLY A 2 14.98 2.94 18.05
N ILE A 3 15.60 2.77 16.92
CA ILE A 3 16.68 3.58 16.33
C ILE A 3 16.27 5.06 16.16
N PHE A 4 15.00 5.37 16.20
CA PHE A 4 14.45 6.72 15.94
C PHE A 4 14.70 7.78 17.04
N SER A 5 15.06 7.38 18.27
CA SER A 5 15.26 8.37 19.35
C SER A 5 16.58 9.16 19.29
N ARG A 6 17.50 8.85 18.37
CA ARG A 6 18.79 9.55 18.23
C ARG A 6 18.81 10.72 17.25
N PHE A 7 17.77 10.91 16.47
CA PHE A 7 17.75 11.95 15.42
C PHE A 7 17.13 13.30 15.85
N PHE A 8 16.58 13.41 17.07
CA PHE A 8 15.87 14.62 17.49
C PHE A 8 16.67 15.63 18.35
N GLY A 9 17.98 15.56 18.33
CA GLY A 9 18.82 16.40 19.15
C GLY A 9 19.80 17.29 18.39
N LYS A 10 19.33 18.38 17.76
CA LYS A 10 19.97 19.70 17.68
C LYS A 10 19.15 20.67 16.84
N LYS A 11 18.56 21.68 17.45
CA LYS A 11 18.01 22.87 16.76
C LYS A 11 19.15 23.59 16.04
N SER A 12 19.09 23.67 14.72
CA SER A 12 19.77 24.72 13.96
C SER A 12 18.72 25.76 13.58
N GLU A 13 18.90 26.98 14.08
CA GLU A 13 18.11 28.14 13.69
C GLU A 13 18.44 28.46 12.23
N SER A 14 17.50 28.24 11.30
CA SER A 14 17.48 28.91 10.02
C SER A 14 16.17 29.71 9.92
N LYS A 15 16.30 31.03 9.97
CA LYS A 15 15.23 31.98 9.69
C LYS A 15 14.85 31.90 8.20
N GLN A 16 13.71 31.24 7.91
CA GLN A 16 12.82 31.62 6.82
C GLN A 16 11.39 31.22 7.22
N ILE A 17 10.71 32.11 7.94
CA ILE A 17 9.30 32.02 8.26
C ILE A 17 8.55 32.63 7.05
N GLY A 18 7.97 31.76 6.22
CA GLY A 18 7.12 32.24 5.11
C GLY A 18 6.46 31.15 4.25
N ASN A 19 7.07 29.98 4.06
CA ASN A 19 6.55 28.96 3.14
C ASN A 19 6.93 27.52 3.50
N SER A 20 7.18 27.20 4.76
CA SER A 20 7.51 25.83 5.16
C SER A 20 6.32 24.88 4.99
N ILE A 21 6.59 23.66 4.49
CA ILE A 21 5.61 22.59 4.45
C ILE A 21 5.41 22.07 5.88
N ILE A 22 4.16 22.09 6.34
CA ILE A 22 3.82 21.63 7.68
C ILE A 22 3.14 20.28 7.55
N ALA A 23 3.76 19.24 8.13
CA ALA A 23 3.14 17.95 8.31
C ALA A 23 2.06 18.00 9.39
N ASN A 24 1.00 17.23 9.24
CA ASN A 24 -0.05 17.12 10.25
C ASN A 24 0.49 16.45 11.51
N PRO A 25 0.52 17.13 12.66
CA PRO A 25 1.07 16.57 13.90
C PRO A 25 0.18 15.51 14.55
N ASP A 26 -1.08 15.40 14.12
CA ASP A 26 -2.08 14.50 14.73
C ASP A 26 -2.06 13.10 14.11
N ILE A 27 -1.17 12.84 13.13
CA ILE A 27 -1.01 11.51 12.53
C ILE A 27 0.06 10.71 13.28
N ASP A 28 -0.37 9.81 14.15
CA ASP A 28 0.51 8.93 14.91
C ASP A 28 0.96 7.69 14.11
N SER A 29 0.11 7.18 13.22
CA SER A 29 0.35 5.98 12.41
C SER A 29 0.00 6.24 10.94
N PRO A 30 0.92 6.89 10.19
CA PRO A 30 0.68 7.22 8.79
C PRO A 30 0.58 5.97 7.93
N VAL A 31 -0.30 6.00 6.93
CA VAL A 31 -0.24 5.02 5.84
C VAL A 31 1.00 5.30 5.00
N GLY A 32 1.58 4.24 4.43
CA GLY A 32 2.80 4.35 3.66
C GLY A 32 2.90 3.37 2.50
N LEU A 33 3.79 3.69 1.59
CA LEU A 33 4.23 2.81 0.52
C LEU A 33 5.75 2.82 0.47
N THR A 34 6.34 1.69 0.13
CA THR A 34 7.78 1.57 -0.10
C THR A 34 8.04 1.42 -1.60
N ILE A 35 9.10 2.04 -2.10
CA ILE A 35 9.54 1.90 -3.48
C ILE A 35 10.96 1.36 -3.47
N VAL A 36 11.20 0.30 -4.24
CA VAL A 36 12.53 -0.30 -4.38
C VAL A 36 13.14 -0.01 -5.75
N PHE A 37 14.46 0.15 -5.80
CA PHE A 37 15.17 0.63 -6.99
C PHE A 37 16.34 -0.28 -7.35
N LYS A 38 16.69 -0.27 -8.63
CA LYS A 38 17.96 -0.76 -9.13
C LYS A 38 19.00 0.36 -9.09
N GLY A 39 20.12 0.10 -8.45
CA GLY A 39 21.20 1.07 -8.24
C GLY A 39 20.97 2.03 -7.07
N ALA A 40 21.87 3.00 -6.91
CA ALA A 40 21.76 4.02 -5.90
C ALA A 40 20.67 5.05 -6.24
N LEU A 41 20.11 5.68 -5.20
CA LEU A 41 19.11 6.74 -5.37
C LEU A 41 19.77 7.99 -5.99
N ASP A 42 19.28 8.36 -7.17
CA ASP A 42 19.64 9.62 -7.86
C ASP A 42 18.33 10.32 -8.27
N ILE A 43 17.77 11.08 -7.36
CA ILE A 43 16.46 11.71 -7.53
C ILE A 43 16.63 13.22 -7.70
N ASN A 44 16.31 13.70 -8.90
CA ASN A 44 16.20 15.12 -9.19
C ASN A 44 14.80 15.61 -8.80
N ASN A 45 14.73 16.49 -7.80
CA ASN A 45 13.48 17.00 -7.24
C ASN A 45 12.63 17.76 -8.29
N ASP A 46 13.25 18.60 -9.12
CA ASP A 46 12.51 19.38 -10.12
C ASP A 46 11.90 18.46 -11.20
N LYS A 47 12.64 17.42 -11.58
CA LYS A 47 12.15 16.39 -12.49
C LYS A 47 10.99 15.60 -11.86
N LEU A 48 11.10 15.25 -10.56
CA LEU A 48 10.03 14.58 -9.82
C LEU A 48 8.74 15.40 -9.83
N LEU A 49 8.82 16.70 -9.49
CA LEU A 49 7.64 17.58 -9.49
C LEU A 49 7.04 17.78 -10.89
N THR A 50 7.90 17.87 -11.91
CA THR A 50 7.45 17.97 -13.30
C THR A 50 6.67 16.72 -13.70
N GLN A 51 7.15 15.53 -13.32
CA GLN A 51 6.49 14.27 -13.60
C GLN A 51 5.15 14.16 -12.86
N LEU A 52 5.10 14.54 -11.59
CA LEU A 52 3.85 14.53 -10.81
C LEU A 52 2.77 15.39 -11.48
N LYS A 53 3.16 16.57 -11.96
CA LYS A 53 2.25 17.46 -12.68
C LYS A 53 1.85 16.92 -14.07
N SER A 54 2.69 16.10 -14.68
CA SER A 54 2.39 15.44 -15.96
C SER A 54 1.39 14.30 -15.78
N ILE A 55 1.52 13.51 -14.70
CA ILE A 55 0.62 12.41 -14.39
C ILE A 55 -0.78 12.94 -14.03
N ASP A 56 -0.84 13.97 -13.20
CA ASP A 56 -2.11 14.63 -12.86
C ASP A 56 -2.03 16.14 -13.07
N PRO A 57 -2.45 16.65 -14.25
CA PRO A 57 -2.45 18.09 -14.54
C PRO A 57 -3.36 18.92 -13.64
N THR A 58 -4.24 18.31 -12.87
CA THR A 58 -5.12 19.03 -11.92
C THR A 58 -4.40 19.44 -10.66
N ILE A 59 -3.28 18.78 -10.34
CA ILE A 59 -2.44 19.11 -9.19
C ILE A 59 -1.81 20.50 -9.37
N LYS A 60 -2.09 21.37 -8.42
CA LYS A 60 -1.59 22.74 -8.38
C LYS A 60 -0.71 22.97 -7.16
N ASP A 61 0.12 24.00 -7.22
CA ASP A 61 0.92 24.48 -6.08
C ASP A 61 1.80 23.39 -5.45
N ILE A 62 2.37 22.50 -6.31
CA ILE A 62 3.28 21.46 -5.86
C ILE A 62 4.54 22.12 -5.29
N ARG A 63 4.92 21.71 -4.09
CA ARG A 63 6.12 22.20 -3.39
C ARG A 63 6.90 21.04 -2.82
N TYR A 64 8.20 21.25 -2.65
CA TYR A 64 9.04 20.34 -1.88
C TYR A 64 9.92 21.11 -0.89
N GLU A 65 10.33 20.43 0.16
CA GLU A 65 11.24 20.95 1.18
C GLU A 65 12.16 19.82 1.66
N MET A 66 13.44 20.15 1.83
CA MET A 66 14.42 19.27 2.45
C MET A 66 14.68 19.74 3.87
N PRO A 67 13.94 19.22 4.89
CA PRO A 67 13.96 19.77 6.24
C PRO A 67 15.33 19.65 6.93
N PHE A 68 16.17 18.74 6.48
CA PHE A 68 17.52 18.52 7.02
C PHE A 68 18.65 18.86 6.03
N GLY A 69 18.31 19.52 4.91
CA GLY A 69 19.25 19.73 3.82
C GLY A 69 19.59 18.41 3.10
N GLN A 70 20.71 18.41 2.39
CA GLN A 70 21.24 17.22 1.74
C GLN A 70 21.93 16.33 2.76
N LEU A 71 21.46 15.10 2.91
CA LEU A 71 22.07 14.12 3.80
C LEU A 71 23.24 13.42 3.08
N GLU A 72 24.30 13.06 3.82
CA GLU A 72 25.47 12.35 3.25
C GLU A 72 25.10 10.93 2.76
N GLU A 73 24.17 10.26 3.43
CA GLU A 73 23.81 8.86 3.16
C GLU A 73 22.31 8.63 2.98
N GLY A 74 21.59 9.58 2.38
CA GLY A 74 20.16 9.35 2.18
C GLY A 74 19.39 10.58 1.72
N ILE A 75 18.08 10.39 1.61
CA ILE A 75 17.13 11.44 1.20
C ILE A 75 16.14 11.65 2.33
N CYS A 76 15.88 12.91 2.68
CA CYS A 76 14.75 13.30 3.51
C CYS A 76 14.06 14.48 2.84
N LEU A 77 12.84 14.24 2.34
CA LEU A 77 12.09 15.18 1.53
C LEU A 77 10.64 15.24 2.00
N LEU A 78 10.05 16.43 2.00
CA LEU A 78 8.61 16.64 2.06
C LEU A 78 8.13 17.12 0.69
N VAL A 79 7.06 16.50 0.19
CA VAL A 79 6.36 16.95 -1.03
C VAL A 79 4.92 17.28 -0.65
N SER A 80 4.39 18.40 -1.15
CA SER A 80 3.02 18.80 -0.82
C SER A 80 2.27 19.41 -2.01
N TRP A 81 0.95 19.18 -2.02
CA TRP A 81 -0.02 19.83 -2.89
C TRP A 81 -1.41 19.77 -2.25
N GLY A 82 -2.20 20.83 -2.36
CA GLY A 82 -3.52 20.88 -1.74
C GLY A 82 -3.46 20.53 -0.24
N LYS A 83 -4.19 19.47 0.16
CA LYS A 83 -4.19 18.92 1.53
C LYS A 83 -3.12 17.84 1.74
N HIS A 84 -2.49 17.39 0.67
CA HIS A 84 -1.55 16.28 0.75
C HIS A 84 -0.17 16.76 1.15
N VAL A 85 0.43 16.04 2.07
CA VAL A 85 1.85 16.15 2.44
C VAL A 85 2.39 14.72 2.54
N ILE A 86 3.44 14.45 1.79
CA ILE A 86 4.12 13.14 1.80
C ILE A 86 5.54 13.35 2.28
N ARG A 87 5.92 12.56 3.27
CA ARG A 87 7.30 12.48 3.77
C ARG A 87 8.01 11.33 3.10
N ILE A 88 9.18 11.59 2.56
CA ILE A 88 10.01 10.63 1.86
C ILE A 88 11.31 10.45 2.61
N TYR A 89 11.65 9.20 2.92
CA TYR A 89 12.97 8.80 3.38
C TYR A 89 13.60 7.85 2.39
N GLY A 90 14.81 8.15 1.95
CA GLY A 90 15.55 7.32 1.01
C GLY A 90 16.82 6.76 1.62
N LEU A 91 17.10 5.50 1.35
CA LEU A 91 18.29 4.79 1.81
C LEU A 91 18.96 4.04 0.66
N ASN A 92 20.28 4.21 0.51
CA ASN A 92 21.11 3.43 -0.42
C ASN A 92 21.46 2.08 0.21
N ALA A 93 20.44 1.29 0.50
CA ALA A 93 20.52 -0.05 1.06
C ALA A 93 19.40 -0.92 0.53
N PRO A 94 19.61 -2.24 0.35
CA PRO A 94 18.53 -3.17 0.00
C PRO A 94 17.39 -3.11 1.02
N TYR A 95 16.18 -3.36 0.52
CA TYR A 95 15.03 -3.50 1.41
C TYR A 95 15.07 -4.85 2.15
N PRO A 96 14.52 -4.97 3.39
CA PRO A 96 14.57 -6.21 4.16
C PRO A 96 13.96 -7.39 3.41
N LYS A 97 14.69 -8.51 3.37
CA LYS A 97 14.29 -9.68 2.56
C LYS A 97 13.02 -10.36 3.06
N ASP A 98 12.81 -10.42 4.36
CA ASP A 98 11.63 -10.96 4.99
C ASP A 98 10.36 -10.19 4.59
N VAL A 99 10.45 -8.86 4.48
CA VAL A 99 9.35 -8.03 3.97
C VAL A 99 9.12 -8.27 2.48
N LEU A 100 10.19 -8.36 1.68
CA LEU A 100 10.07 -8.71 0.26
C LEU A 100 9.42 -10.09 0.07
N GLU A 101 9.77 -11.08 0.90
CA GLU A 101 9.16 -12.40 0.86
C GLU A 101 7.64 -12.33 1.11
N LEU A 102 7.20 -11.53 2.06
CA LEU A 102 5.78 -11.36 2.36
C LEU A 102 5.01 -10.65 1.23
N CYS A 103 5.61 -9.65 0.59
CA CYS A 103 4.90 -8.78 -0.36
C CYS A 103 5.10 -9.17 -1.83
N VAL A 104 6.25 -9.74 -2.19
CA VAL A 104 6.63 -10.02 -3.57
C VAL A 104 6.35 -11.47 -3.96
N THR A 105 6.61 -12.43 -3.06
CA THR A 105 6.37 -13.84 -3.36
C THR A 105 4.93 -14.13 -3.78
N PRO A 106 3.88 -13.66 -3.05
CA PRO A 106 2.49 -13.94 -3.40
C PRO A 106 1.97 -13.09 -4.56
N ALA A 107 2.67 -12.04 -4.96
CA ALA A 107 2.21 -11.12 -5.99
C ALA A 107 2.07 -11.78 -7.36
N ASN A 108 1.08 -11.34 -8.15
CA ASN A 108 0.72 -11.96 -9.42
C ASN A 108 1.41 -11.28 -10.62
N TYR A 109 2.76 -11.34 -10.67
CA TYR A 109 3.56 -10.92 -11.82
C TYR A 109 4.77 -11.84 -12.00
N GLY A 110 5.44 -11.74 -13.17
CA GLY A 110 6.45 -12.68 -13.62
C GLY A 110 7.66 -12.84 -12.70
N GLN A 111 8.24 -14.03 -12.65
CA GLN A 111 9.40 -14.35 -11.81
C GLN A 111 10.64 -13.50 -12.10
N GLU A 112 10.83 -13.07 -13.36
CA GLU A 112 11.95 -12.19 -13.74
C GLU A 112 11.87 -10.85 -13.01
N ILE A 113 10.67 -10.26 -12.93
CA ILE A 113 10.46 -9.00 -12.20
C ILE A 113 10.66 -9.22 -10.69
N LYS A 114 10.14 -10.32 -10.14
CA LYS A 114 10.35 -10.67 -8.72
C LYS A 114 11.84 -10.77 -8.39
N GLN A 115 12.62 -11.42 -9.25
CA GLN A 115 14.07 -11.54 -9.05
C GLN A 115 14.76 -10.16 -9.04
N GLN A 116 14.41 -9.28 -9.96
CA GLN A 116 14.94 -7.91 -9.98
C GLN A 116 14.62 -7.15 -8.69
N ILE A 117 13.41 -7.32 -8.15
CA ILE A 117 13.00 -6.68 -6.89
C ILE A 117 13.79 -7.23 -5.69
N TYR A 118 14.02 -8.55 -5.63
CA TYR A 118 14.87 -9.16 -4.60
C TYR A 118 16.32 -8.70 -4.65
N GLU A 119 16.78 -8.29 -5.83
CA GLU A 119 18.12 -7.75 -6.09
C GLU A 119 18.15 -6.22 -6.08
N SER A 120 17.15 -5.56 -5.47
CA SER A 120 17.14 -4.12 -5.34
C SER A 120 18.29 -3.61 -4.46
N ASP A 121 18.82 -2.43 -4.81
CA ASP A 121 20.01 -1.86 -4.18
C ASP A 121 19.67 -0.73 -3.21
N SER A 122 18.51 -0.09 -3.37
CA SER A 122 18.07 1.05 -2.58
C SER A 122 16.55 1.13 -2.50
N HIS A 123 16.04 1.93 -1.57
CA HIS A 123 14.60 2.09 -1.38
C HIS A 123 14.20 3.47 -0.86
N LEU A 124 12.94 3.84 -1.12
CA LEU A 124 12.26 4.98 -0.53
C LEU A 124 11.10 4.50 0.35
N LEU A 125 10.93 5.13 1.49
CA LEU A 125 9.76 5.03 2.34
C LEU A 125 8.93 6.30 2.16
N LEU A 126 7.69 6.16 1.72
CA LEU A 126 6.73 7.24 1.56
C LEU A 126 5.70 7.13 2.67
N TYR A 127 5.52 8.20 3.45
CA TYR A 127 4.53 8.27 4.52
C TYR A 127 3.59 9.44 4.28
N TYR A 128 2.29 9.18 4.33
CA TYR A 128 1.30 10.24 4.28
C TYR A 128 1.24 10.99 5.60
N VAL A 129 1.51 12.28 5.57
CA VAL A 129 1.50 13.17 6.74
C VAL A 129 0.72 14.45 6.45
N GLY A 130 -0.28 14.37 5.57
CA GLY A 130 -1.14 15.48 5.15
C GLY A 130 -2.41 15.62 5.99
N TYR A 131 -3.38 16.35 5.45
CA TYR A 131 -4.62 16.74 6.14
C TYR A 131 -5.88 16.10 5.54
N GLU A 132 -5.72 15.19 4.55
CA GLU A 132 -6.85 14.42 4.04
C GLU A 132 -7.24 13.33 5.05
N GLN A 133 -8.56 13.15 5.26
CA GLN A 133 -9.09 12.20 6.23
C GLN A 133 -9.46 10.85 5.59
N ASP A 134 -9.82 10.85 4.29
CA ASP A 134 -10.11 9.62 3.58
C ASP A 134 -8.81 8.85 3.30
N VAL A 135 -8.70 7.69 3.89
CA VAL A 135 -7.50 6.81 3.75
C VAL A 135 -7.26 6.41 2.29
N LEU A 136 -8.32 6.25 1.49
CA LEU A 136 -8.16 5.94 0.07
C LEU A 136 -7.51 7.11 -0.68
N GLU A 137 -7.94 8.35 -0.41
CA GLU A 137 -7.35 9.54 -1.00
C GLU A 137 -5.88 9.73 -0.55
N GLN A 138 -5.56 9.32 0.70
CA GLN A 138 -4.17 9.30 1.17
C GLN A 138 -3.32 8.31 0.35
N TYR A 139 -3.82 7.08 0.15
CA TYR A 139 -3.15 6.07 -0.68
C TYR A 139 -3.06 6.49 -2.15
N LEU A 140 -4.08 7.13 -2.71
CA LEU A 140 -4.05 7.66 -4.08
C LEU A 140 -2.97 8.74 -4.24
N ALA A 141 -2.84 9.64 -3.26
CA ALA A 141 -1.78 10.63 -3.27
C ALA A 141 -0.38 9.98 -3.22
N LEU A 142 -0.19 8.96 -2.37
CA LEU A 142 1.04 8.17 -2.33
C LEU A 142 1.31 7.48 -3.68
N THR A 143 0.27 6.92 -4.30
CA THR A 143 0.36 6.20 -5.58
C THR A 143 0.72 7.13 -6.74
N HIS A 144 0.12 8.32 -6.81
CA HIS A 144 0.49 9.35 -7.79
C HIS A 144 1.98 9.71 -7.70
N LEU A 145 2.45 9.92 -6.47
CA LEU A 145 3.87 10.21 -6.26
C LEU A 145 4.76 9.00 -6.59
N ALA A 146 4.33 7.78 -6.21
CA ALA A 146 5.05 6.54 -6.49
C ALA A 146 5.23 6.30 -7.99
N ALA A 147 4.20 6.56 -8.80
CA ALA A 147 4.24 6.44 -10.26
C ALA A 147 5.35 7.31 -10.89
N CYS A 148 5.66 8.45 -10.28
CA CYS A 148 6.71 9.35 -10.78
C CYS A 148 8.12 8.73 -10.73
N PHE A 149 8.34 7.70 -9.91
CA PHE A 149 9.67 7.14 -9.72
C PHE A 149 10.09 6.12 -10.79
N GLU A 150 9.20 5.74 -11.71
CA GLU A 150 9.57 4.89 -12.85
C GLU A 150 10.77 5.48 -13.63
N GLN A 151 10.77 6.79 -13.86
CA GLN A 151 11.85 7.49 -14.56
C GLN A 151 13.18 7.54 -13.79
N PHE A 152 13.23 7.07 -12.55
CA PHE A 152 14.40 6.99 -11.70
C PHE A 152 14.82 5.54 -11.41
N ASN A 153 14.46 4.60 -12.30
CA ASN A 153 14.76 3.17 -12.21
C ASN A 153 14.10 2.46 -11.01
N ALA A 154 12.96 2.96 -10.54
CA ALA A 154 12.15 2.21 -9.58
C ALA A 154 11.66 0.90 -10.20
N LEU A 155 11.64 -0.16 -9.41
CA LEU A 155 11.23 -1.51 -9.83
C LEU A 155 9.79 -1.79 -9.44
N ALA A 156 9.47 -1.57 -8.17
CA ALA A 156 8.14 -1.86 -7.63
C ALA A 156 7.74 -0.92 -6.50
N VAL A 157 6.44 -0.83 -6.31
CA VAL A 157 5.78 -0.24 -5.16
C VAL A 157 5.28 -1.36 -4.26
N ILE A 158 5.56 -1.28 -2.98
CA ILE A 158 5.25 -2.27 -1.96
C ILE A 158 4.34 -1.63 -0.93
N ASN A 159 3.28 -2.32 -0.54
CA ASN A 159 2.44 -2.02 0.60
C ASN A 159 2.62 -3.11 1.65
N GLU A 160 3.40 -2.82 2.69
CA GLU A 160 3.69 -3.78 3.77
C GLU A 160 2.45 -4.15 4.57
N ASP A 161 1.61 -3.15 4.89
CA ASP A 161 0.38 -3.37 5.65
C ASP A 161 -0.60 -4.32 4.91
N ALA A 162 -0.52 -4.33 3.58
CA ALA A 162 -1.36 -5.14 2.71
C ALA A 162 -0.68 -6.43 2.21
N HIS A 163 0.57 -6.69 2.56
CA HIS A 163 1.38 -7.82 2.06
C HIS A 163 1.34 -7.93 0.53
N THR A 164 1.42 -6.81 -0.17
CA THR A 164 1.32 -6.78 -1.64
C THR A 164 2.33 -5.85 -2.28
N SER A 165 2.54 -6.04 -3.56
CA SER A 165 3.39 -5.20 -4.38
C SER A 165 2.92 -5.18 -5.83
N LEU A 166 3.23 -4.08 -6.53
CA LEU A 166 3.00 -3.92 -7.96
C LEU A 166 4.25 -3.35 -8.64
N PRO A 167 4.58 -3.79 -9.86
CA PRO A 167 5.63 -3.18 -10.66
C PRO A 167 5.32 -1.69 -10.90
N VAL A 168 6.33 -0.83 -10.81
CA VAL A 168 6.14 0.63 -10.92
C VAL A 168 5.62 1.05 -12.29
N ASN A 169 6.03 0.38 -13.37
CA ASN A 169 5.53 0.65 -14.71
C ASN A 169 4.04 0.38 -14.87
N PHE A 170 3.50 -0.63 -14.19
CA PHE A 170 2.05 -0.88 -14.16
C PHE A 170 1.32 0.27 -13.43
N ILE A 171 1.84 0.73 -12.30
CA ILE A 171 1.27 1.87 -11.56
C ILE A 171 1.33 3.15 -12.39
N ASN A 172 2.46 3.42 -13.05
CA ASN A 172 2.58 4.61 -13.92
C ASN A 172 1.62 4.55 -15.12
N ALA A 173 1.45 3.40 -15.74
CA ALA A 173 0.47 3.23 -16.80
C ALA A 173 -0.95 3.56 -16.31
N LEU A 174 -1.37 3.01 -15.16
CA LEU A 174 -2.67 3.32 -14.56
C LEU A 174 -2.81 4.81 -14.21
N ALA A 175 -1.79 5.41 -13.60
CA ALA A 175 -1.85 6.81 -13.19
C ALA A 175 -1.87 7.79 -14.37
N SER A 176 -1.34 7.38 -15.53
CA SER A 176 -1.25 8.20 -16.74
C SER A 176 -2.49 8.11 -17.66
N GLU A 177 -3.38 7.14 -17.43
CA GLU A 177 -4.63 7.00 -18.15
C GLU A 177 -5.72 7.85 -17.50
N ASN A 178 -6.61 8.44 -18.31
CA ASN A 178 -7.82 9.08 -17.82
C ASN A 178 -8.64 8.03 -17.05
N ASP A 179 -8.91 8.30 -15.78
CA ASP A 179 -9.59 7.39 -14.84
C ASP A 179 -8.86 6.05 -14.57
N GLY A 180 -7.59 5.92 -14.97
CA GLY A 180 -6.82 4.68 -14.80
C GLY A 180 -6.66 4.23 -13.36
N LEU A 181 -6.51 5.16 -12.41
CA LEU A 181 -6.48 4.85 -10.97
C LEU A 181 -7.81 4.32 -10.44
N THR A 182 -8.92 4.50 -11.17
CA THR A 182 -10.22 3.90 -10.81
C THR A 182 -10.13 2.39 -10.69
N THR A 183 -9.23 1.75 -11.43
CA THR A 183 -8.96 0.31 -11.31
C THR A 183 -8.41 -0.05 -9.93
N LEU A 184 -7.48 0.72 -9.38
CA LEU A 184 -6.95 0.50 -8.02
C LEU A 184 -8.02 0.75 -6.94
N VAL A 185 -8.88 1.74 -7.16
CA VAL A 185 -10.01 2.05 -6.28
C VAL A 185 -11.07 0.95 -6.31
N ALA A 186 -11.37 0.41 -7.49
CA ALA A 186 -12.36 -0.67 -7.68
C ALA A 186 -11.83 -2.02 -7.18
N CYS A 187 -10.51 -2.24 -7.22
CA CYS A 187 -9.87 -3.48 -6.83
C CYS A 187 -8.94 -3.24 -5.63
N LEU A 188 -9.50 -2.90 -4.44
CA LEU A 188 -8.73 -2.67 -3.22
C LEU A 188 -7.68 -3.76 -2.93
N PRO A 189 -7.98 -5.07 -3.14
CA PRO A 189 -7.01 -6.16 -2.93
C PRO A 189 -5.83 -6.17 -3.91
N LEU A 190 -5.81 -5.29 -4.90
CA LEU A 190 -4.68 -5.21 -5.83
C LEU A 190 -3.45 -4.56 -5.19
N LEU A 191 -3.62 -3.46 -4.42
CA LEU A 191 -2.51 -2.76 -3.78
C LEU A 191 -2.81 -2.34 -2.33
N PHE A 192 -4.06 -2.01 -1.99
CA PHE A 192 -4.39 -1.34 -0.73
C PHE A 192 -4.85 -2.29 0.37
N CYS A 193 -5.52 -3.39 0.01
CA CYS A 193 -5.97 -4.44 0.93
C CYS A 193 -5.46 -5.82 0.52
N GLY A 194 -4.25 -5.97 0.11
CA GLY A 194 -3.63 -7.10 -0.56
C GLY A 194 -4.30 -8.46 -0.49
N PHE A 195 -4.23 -9.20 -1.57
CA PHE A 195 -4.81 -10.55 -1.70
C PHE A 195 -3.70 -11.59 -1.71
N VAL A 196 -3.62 -12.39 -0.67
CA VAL A 196 -2.56 -13.40 -0.46
C VAL A 196 -3.15 -14.80 -0.47
N LYS A 197 -2.41 -15.75 -1.05
CA LYS A 197 -2.77 -17.16 -1.15
C LYS A 197 -1.65 -18.01 -0.57
N TYR A 198 -2.00 -18.96 0.29
CA TYR A 198 -1.00 -19.86 0.90
C TYR A 198 -1.61 -21.18 1.35
N GLU A 199 -0.76 -22.17 1.40
CA GLU A 199 -1.07 -23.51 1.92
C GLU A 199 -0.62 -23.61 3.38
N ILE A 200 -1.37 -24.35 4.17
CA ILE A 200 -0.99 -24.73 5.54
C ILE A 200 -0.78 -26.23 5.59
N GLU A 201 0.33 -26.64 6.17
CA GLU A 201 0.64 -28.05 6.33
C GLU A 201 -0.50 -28.79 7.04
N ASN A 202 -0.91 -29.92 6.49
CA ASN A 202 -2.00 -30.78 6.96
C ASN A 202 -3.44 -30.21 6.81
N ILE A 203 -3.61 -29.06 6.19
CA ILE A 203 -4.92 -28.52 5.80
C ILE A 203 -5.08 -28.68 4.29
N LYS A 204 -6.13 -29.41 3.86
CA LYS A 204 -6.42 -29.55 2.44
C LYS A 204 -7.11 -28.29 1.93
N GLY A 205 -6.52 -27.67 0.91
CA GLY A 205 -7.04 -26.45 0.29
C GLY A 205 -6.04 -25.30 0.34
N ILE A 206 -6.47 -24.16 -0.17
CA ILE A 206 -5.66 -22.94 -0.29
C ILE A 206 -6.37 -21.85 0.51
N TRP A 207 -5.74 -21.33 1.51
CA TRP A 207 -6.25 -20.14 2.18
C TRP A 207 -6.04 -18.91 1.28
N MET A 208 -7.12 -18.20 1.04
CA MET A 208 -7.15 -16.93 0.34
C MET A 208 -7.56 -15.85 1.33
N ARG A 209 -6.78 -14.80 1.44
CA ARG A 209 -6.94 -13.82 2.50
C ARG A 209 -6.60 -12.41 2.05
N THR A 210 -7.28 -11.39 2.63
CA THR A 210 -6.90 -10.00 2.53
C THR A 210 -6.09 -9.54 3.74
N TYR A 211 -5.23 -8.54 3.53
CA TYR A 211 -4.48 -7.82 4.56
C TYR A 211 -4.65 -6.31 4.36
N GLY A 212 -4.50 -5.51 5.41
CA GLY A 212 -4.53 -4.06 5.32
C GLY A 212 -5.91 -3.41 5.31
N ALA A 213 -7.02 -4.18 5.28
CA ALA A 213 -8.38 -3.63 5.32
C ALA A 213 -8.66 -2.83 6.60
N ASN A 214 -7.98 -3.15 7.70
CA ASN A 214 -8.06 -2.41 8.97
C ASN A 214 -7.61 -0.95 8.85
N LYS A 215 -6.76 -0.60 7.89
CA LYS A 215 -6.39 0.81 7.62
C LYS A 215 -7.59 1.63 7.13
N PHE A 216 -8.56 0.98 6.51
CA PHE A 216 -9.83 1.57 6.07
C PHE A 216 -10.94 1.44 7.11
N GLY A 217 -10.64 0.95 8.32
CA GLY A 217 -11.65 0.62 9.33
C GLY A 217 -12.55 -0.57 8.95
N LEU A 218 -12.08 -1.44 8.05
CA LEU A 218 -12.80 -2.60 7.54
C LEU A 218 -12.18 -3.89 8.10
N PRO A 219 -12.95 -4.98 8.22
CA PRO A 219 -12.41 -6.29 8.53
C PRO A 219 -11.62 -6.84 7.34
N ASN A 220 -10.59 -7.64 7.63
CA ASN A 220 -9.99 -8.52 6.65
C ASN A 220 -10.90 -9.72 6.41
N PHE A 221 -10.76 -10.36 5.25
CA PHE A 221 -11.51 -11.55 4.89
C PHE A 221 -10.55 -12.71 4.59
N ALA A 222 -10.99 -13.94 4.92
CA ALA A 222 -10.32 -15.14 4.48
C ALA A 222 -11.35 -16.19 4.04
N ALA A 223 -10.94 -17.08 3.15
CA ALA A 223 -11.72 -18.24 2.72
C ALA A 223 -10.79 -19.41 2.41
N LEU A 224 -11.27 -20.64 2.65
CA LEU A 224 -10.56 -21.85 2.27
C LEU A 224 -11.08 -22.33 0.92
N ALA A 225 -10.28 -22.12 -0.12
CA ALA A 225 -10.55 -22.58 -1.48
C ALA A 225 -10.06 -24.03 -1.69
N ASN A 226 -10.60 -24.73 -2.70
CA ASN A 226 -10.16 -26.07 -3.02
C ASN A 226 -8.84 -26.08 -3.83
N SER A 227 -8.61 -25.05 -4.64
CA SER A 227 -7.42 -24.93 -5.49
C SER A 227 -7.08 -23.48 -5.81
N TYR A 228 -5.89 -23.25 -6.37
CA TYR A 228 -5.47 -21.94 -6.89
C TYR A 228 -6.32 -21.45 -8.07
N GLU A 229 -7.04 -22.32 -8.76
CA GLU A 229 -7.93 -21.97 -9.87
C GLU A 229 -9.12 -21.10 -9.42
N GLU A 230 -9.50 -21.19 -8.13
CA GLU A 230 -10.56 -20.36 -7.54
C GLU A 230 -10.08 -18.95 -7.15
N SER A 231 -8.81 -18.59 -7.42
CA SER A 231 -8.21 -17.31 -6.99
C SER A 231 -8.96 -16.09 -7.52
N GLU A 232 -9.33 -16.09 -8.81
CA GLU A 232 -10.06 -14.98 -9.43
C GLU A 232 -11.44 -14.81 -8.79
N TYR A 233 -12.14 -15.90 -8.56
CA TYR A 233 -13.45 -15.91 -7.91
C TYR A 233 -13.41 -15.29 -6.50
N TYR A 234 -12.46 -15.67 -5.66
CA TYR A 234 -12.33 -15.10 -4.32
C TYR A 234 -11.78 -13.67 -4.34
N PHE A 235 -10.92 -13.34 -5.27
CA PHE A 235 -10.45 -11.97 -5.48
C PHE A 235 -11.64 -11.03 -5.78
N ASP A 236 -12.54 -11.44 -6.67
CA ASP A 236 -13.72 -10.67 -7.01
C ASP A 236 -14.69 -10.53 -5.82
N ILE A 237 -14.90 -11.62 -5.07
CA ILE A 237 -15.73 -11.58 -3.84
C ILE A 237 -15.15 -10.57 -2.85
N PHE A 238 -13.87 -10.65 -2.53
CA PHE A 238 -13.24 -9.75 -1.56
C PHE A 238 -13.26 -8.30 -2.06
N SER A 239 -12.99 -8.07 -3.35
CA SER A 239 -13.07 -6.74 -3.95
C SER A 239 -14.48 -6.14 -3.81
N ASN A 240 -15.50 -6.93 -4.14
CA ASN A 240 -16.90 -6.49 -4.10
C ASN A 240 -17.34 -6.19 -2.64
N ILE A 241 -17.00 -7.06 -1.69
CA ILE A 241 -17.37 -6.87 -0.28
C ILE A 241 -16.66 -5.64 0.30
N LEU A 242 -15.35 -5.51 0.11
CA LEU A 242 -14.59 -4.36 0.61
C LEU A 242 -15.10 -3.04 0.04
N ASN A 243 -15.39 -3.00 -1.26
CA ASN A 243 -15.96 -1.81 -1.87
C ASN A 243 -17.37 -1.51 -1.36
N TYR A 244 -18.21 -2.53 -1.20
CA TYR A 244 -19.54 -2.37 -0.62
C TYR A 244 -19.46 -1.78 0.80
N LEU A 245 -18.64 -2.37 1.68
CA LEU A 245 -18.49 -1.89 3.05
C LEU A 245 -17.98 -0.46 3.11
N ARG A 246 -16.97 -0.13 2.30
CA ARG A 246 -16.42 1.23 2.23
C ARG A 246 -17.46 2.26 1.77
N GLN A 247 -18.29 1.91 0.78
CA GLN A 247 -19.28 2.84 0.22
C GLN A 247 -20.52 2.96 1.09
N SER A 248 -21.02 1.85 1.64
CA SER A 248 -22.26 1.82 2.42
C SER A 248 -22.07 2.12 3.90
N GLN A 249 -20.81 2.02 4.40
CA GLN A 249 -20.50 2.04 5.83
C GLN A 249 -21.24 0.95 6.63
N ALA A 250 -21.68 -0.11 5.97
CA ALA A 250 -22.29 -1.26 6.62
C ALA A 250 -21.25 -1.98 7.49
N ILE A 251 -21.72 -2.65 8.53
CA ILE A 251 -20.90 -3.48 9.43
C ILE A 251 -21.27 -4.93 9.16
N MET A 252 -20.26 -5.77 9.03
CA MET A 252 -20.41 -7.22 8.95
C MET A 252 -19.86 -7.90 10.21
N ASN A 253 -20.58 -8.89 10.70
CA ASN A 253 -20.26 -9.60 11.94
C ASN A 253 -20.26 -11.12 11.72
N PRO A 254 -19.58 -11.90 12.58
CA PRO A 254 -19.77 -13.34 12.59
C PRO A 254 -21.24 -13.71 12.77
N GLY A 255 -21.73 -14.61 11.91
CA GLY A 255 -23.13 -15.05 11.86
C GLY A 255 -23.96 -14.36 10.77
N ASP A 256 -23.46 -13.27 10.17
CA ASP A 256 -24.15 -12.64 9.05
C ASP A 256 -24.13 -13.54 7.81
N THR A 257 -25.16 -13.43 6.99
CA THR A 257 -25.29 -14.14 5.72
C THR A 257 -25.66 -13.18 4.60
N MET A 258 -25.21 -13.49 3.38
CA MET A 258 -25.49 -12.70 2.19
C MET A 258 -25.81 -13.62 1.00
N GLU A 259 -26.84 -13.28 0.26
CA GLU A 259 -27.14 -13.93 -1.02
C GLU A 259 -26.16 -13.44 -2.11
N MET A 260 -25.51 -14.38 -2.79
CA MET A 260 -24.51 -14.09 -3.82
C MET A 260 -25.04 -14.24 -5.25
N GLY A 261 -26.33 -14.50 -5.42
CA GLY A 261 -26.93 -14.94 -6.69
C GLY A 261 -26.80 -16.44 -6.93
N ASP A 262 -27.49 -16.95 -7.96
CA ASP A 262 -27.49 -18.37 -8.33
C ASP A 262 -27.83 -19.34 -7.18
N ASN A 263 -28.69 -18.90 -6.24
CA ASN A 263 -29.07 -19.61 -5.03
C ASN A 263 -27.91 -19.96 -4.08
N ARG A 264 -26.78 -19.31 -4.21
CA ARG A 264 -25.63 -19.47 -3.29
C ARG A 264 -25.71 -18.47 -2.14
N MET A 265 -25.42 -18.96 -0.95
CA MET A 265 -25.37 -18.15 0.25
C MET A 265 -23.95 -18.09 0.77
N MET A 266 -23.50 -16.89 1.07
CA MET A 266 -22.28 -16.64 1.82
C MET A 266 -22.64 -16.51 3.31
N SER A 267 -21.90 -17.16 4.19
CA SER A 267 -21.96 -16.97 5.63
C SER A 267 -20.62 -16.50 6.17
N LEU A 268 -20.66 -15.68 7.21
CA LEU A 268 -19.49 -15.14 7.87
C LEU A 268 -19.32 -15.78 9.26
N ARG A 269 -18.09 -16.12 9.60
CA ARG A 269 -17.76 -16.58 10.96
C ARG A 269 -16.45 -15.97 11.47
N ALA A 270 -16.25 -16.02 12.76
CA ALA A 270 -14.95 -15.75 13.36
C ALA A 270 -13.97 -16.91 13.08
N PRO A 271 -12.64 -16.65 13.06
CA PRO A 271 -11.62 -17.69 13.04
C PRO A 271 -11.79 -18.65 14.23
N GLN A 272 -11.59 -19.94 14.01
CA GLN A 272 -11.55 -20.97 15.04
C GLN A 272 -10.19 -20.97 15.77
N ASP A 273 -10.10 -21.68 16.89
CA ASP A 273 -8.86 -21.70 17.69
C ASP A 273 -7.67 -22.32 16.96
N ASP A 274 -7.92 -23.32 16.12
CA ASP A 274 -6.92 -23.99 15.29
C ASP A 274 -6.54 -23.20 14.02
N GLU A 275 -7.29 -22.15 13.69
CA GLU A 275 -6.99 -21.20 12.60
C GLU A 275 -6.13 -20.01 13.09
N TYR A 276 -5.35 -20.18 14.16
CA TYR A 276 -4.50 -19.13 14.75
C TYR A 276 -3.51 -18.51 13.76
N PHE A 277 -3.09 -19.25 12.74
CA PHE A 277 -2.20 -18.80 11.66
C PHE A 277 -2.85 -17.72 10.76
N LEU A 278 -4.17 -17.55 10.83
CA LEU A 278 -4.89 -16.47 10.16
C LEU A 278 -4.88 -15.16 10.96
N LYS A 279 -4.47 -15.17 12.23
CA LYS A 279 -4.51 -13.97 13.08
C LYS A 279 -3.41 -12.98 12.68
N ASP A 280 -3.79 -11.72 12.59
CA ASP A 280 -2.92 -10.59 12.30
C ASP A 280 -3.59 -9.30 12.83
N GLN A 281 -3.16 -8.13 12.37
CA GLN A 281 -3.75 -6.86 12.76
C GLN A 281 -5.18 -6.69 12.23
N GLY A 282 -6.07 -6.20 13.11
CA GLY A 282 -7.48 -5.93 12.81
C GLY A 282 -8.38 -7.16 12.85
N ASP A 283 -9.67 -6.90 12.65
CA ASP A 283 -10.70 -7.94 12.64
C ASP A 283 -10.60 -8.81 11.39
N LEU A 284 -10.93 -10.09 11.54
CA LEU A 284 -10.92 -11.07 10.45
C LEU A 284 -12.25 -11.83 10.44
N LEU A 285 -12.86 -11.92 9.27
CA LEU A 285 -14.05 -12.71 9.00
C LEU A 285 -13.74 -13.83 8.00
N ILE A 286 -14.13 -15.05 8.35
CA ILE A 286 -14.02 -16.19 7.45
C ILE A 286 -15.29 -16.27 6.60
N ILE A 287 -15.12 -16.35 5.32
CA ILE A 287 -16.20 -16.55 4.34
C ILE A 287 -16.36 -18.03 4.05
N GLU A 288 -17.58 -18.53 4.23
CA GLU A 288 -18.00 -19.87 3.82
C GLU A 288 -19.12 -19.74 2.78
N ILE A 289 -18.97 -20.43 1.65
CA ILE A 289 -19.94 -20.40 0.56
C ILE A 289 -20.68 -21.73 0.53
N ASN A 290 -21.99 -21.68 0.74
CA ASN A 290 -22.88 -22.83 0.72
C ASN A 290 -23.67 -22.84 -0.60
N ASN A 291 -23.69 -24.02 -1.25
CA ASN A 291 -24.45 -24.28 -2.46
C ASN A 291 -25.91 -24.64 -2.14
#